data_7a81a8277590746d945f1b0317c01ba2
#
_entry.id   7a81a8277590746d945f1b0317c01ba2
#
_cell.length_a   1.000
_cell.length_b   1.000
_cell.length_c   1.000
_cell.angle_alpha   90.00
_cell.angle_beta   90.00
_cell.angle_gamma   90.00
#
_symmetry.space_group_name_H-M   'P 1'
#
loop_
_entity.id
_entity.type
_entity.pdbx_description
1 polymer ?
#
loop_
_entity_poly.entity_id
_entity_poly.type
_entity_poly.pdbx_seq_one_letter_code
_entity_poly.pdbx_strand_id
1 'polypeptide(L)'
;NYVNPNYVLDIKDGSKANRGNLQIYKSNNTNAQKWQLKKDSVGYITFINVGSNKALDVSNATVRNGSNIWQYESNGTYAQKWIAKKNTDGSLTFVSALDANYVLDINAGKVINWQNIQLYKSNGTNAQKFKLTKI
;
A
#
# COMPACT_ATOMS: atom_id res chain seq x y z
N ASN A 1 -4.64 7.08 -5.44
CA ASN A 1 -3.57 8.08 -5.39
C ASN A 1 -4.16 9.47 -5.11
N TYR A 2 -3.44 10.29 -4.37
CA TYR A 2 -3.91 11.61 -3.95
C TYR A 2 -4.06 12.58 -5.13
N VAL A 3 -3.14 12.53 -6.08
CA VAL A 3 -3.14 13.43 -7.24
C VAL A 3 -4.18 13.02 -8.27
N ASN A 4 -4.37 11.72 -8.47
CA ASN A 4 -5.36 11.20 -9.39
C ASN A 4 -6.19 10.12 -8.70
N PRO A 5 -7.34 10.50 -8.13
CA PRO A 5 -8.17 9.56 -7.36
C PRO A 5 -8.80 8.45 -8.21
N ASN A 6 -8.73 8.55 -9.53
CA ASN A 6 -9.20 7.48 -10.42
C ASN A 6 -8.26 6.28 -10.44
N TYR A 7 -7.06 6.40 -9.87
CA TYR A 7 -6.09 5.31 -9.77
C TYR A 7 -5.95 4.89 -8.31
N VAL A 8 -6.02 3.59 -8.06
CA VAL A 8 -6.09 3.03 -6.71
C VAL A 8 -5.14 1.85 -6.55
N LEU A 9 -4.88 1.48 -5.31
CA LEU A 9 -4.11 0.28 -4.98
C LEU A 9 -4.88 -0.97 -5.42
N ASP A 10 -4.20 -1.85 -6.12
CA ASP A 10 -4.81 -2.97 -6.83
C ASP A 10 -3.89 -4.19 -6.76
N ILE A 11 -4.47 -5.35 -6.49
CA ILE A 11 -3.72 -6.60 -6.60
C ILE A 11 -3.81 -7.10 -8.03
N LYS A 12 -2.67 -7.22 -8.68
CA LYS A 12 -2.54 -7.59 -10.09
C LYS A 12 -3.35 -8.83 -10.42
N ASP A 13 -4.16 -8.73 -11.46
CA ASP A 13 -5.00 -9.82 -11.99
C ASP A 13 -6.01 -10.38 -10.96
N GLY A 14 -6.29 -9.64 -9.89
CA GLY A 14 -7.17 -10.12 -8.83
C GLY A 14 -6.63 -11.38 -8.15
N SER A 15 -5.33 -11.57 -8.12
CA SER A 15 -4.69 -12.75 -7.54
C SER A 15 -5.15 -13.00 -6.11
N LYS A 16 -5.35 -14.27 -5.76
CA LYS A 16 -5.66 -14.69 -4.39
C LYS A 16 -4.49 -15.40 -3.73
N ALA A 17 -3.36 -15.48 -4.43
CA ALA A 17 -2.17 -16.20 -3.98
C ALA A 17 -1.25 -15.31 -3.14
N ASN A 18 -0.44 -15.95 -2.29
CA ASN A 18 0.71 -15.29 -1.69
C ASN A 18 1.62 -14.74 -2.79
N ARG A 19 2.21 -13.55 -2.54
CA ARG A 19 3.09 -12.84 -3.46
C ARG A 19 2.37 -12.20 -4.64
N GLY A 20 1.04 -12.14 -4.63
CA GLY A 20 0.27 -11.35 -5.59
C GLY A 20 0.77 -9.90 -5.55
N ASN A 21 1.13 -9.34 -6.69
CA ASN A 21 1.80 -8.04 -6.73
C ASN A 21 0.85 -6.88 -6.46
N LEU A 22 1.33 -5.89 -5.71
CA LEU A 22 0.62 -4.63 -5.51
C LEU A 22 1.02 -3.67 -6.62
N GLN A 23 0.03 -3.06 -7.23
CA GLN A 23 0.19 -2.08 -8.29
C GLN A 23 -0.81 -0.95 -8.13
N ILE A 24 -0.67 0.09 -8.95
CA ILE A 24 -1.72 1.08 -9.11
C ILE A 24 -2.47 0.76 -10.41
N TYR A 25 -3.78 0.93 -10.38
CA TYR A 25 -4.64 0.64 -11.53
C TYR A 25 -5.87 1.54 -11.51
N LYS A 26 -6.42 1.81 -12.69
CA LYS A 26 -7.64 2.58 -12.79
C LYS A 26 -8.77 1.92 -12.01
N SER A 27 -9.51 2.71 -11.26
CA SER A 27 -10.62 2.20 -10.43
C SER A 27 -11.66 1.48 -11.28
N ASN A 28 -11.98 0.24 -10.89
CA ASN A 28 -12.92 -0.62 -11.62
C ASN A 28 -13.93 -1.33 -10.71
N ASN A 29 -13.98 -0.94 -9.45
CA ASN A 29 -14.93 -1.46 -8.46
C ASN A 29 -14.81 -2.97 -8.18
N THR A 30 -13.67 -3.58 -8.48
CA THR A 30 -13.42 -5.00 -8.16
C THR A 30 -12.92 -5.16 -6.72
N ASN A 31 -13.02 -6.36 -6.18
CA ASN A 31 -12.53 -6.66 -4.83
C ASN A 31 -11.00 -6.60 -4.73
N ALA A 32 -10.28 -6.72 -5.85
CA ALA A 32 -8.83 -6.53 -5.87
C ALA A 32 -8.42 -5.12 -5.45
N GLN A 33 -9.34 -4.16 -5.50
CA GLN A 33 -9.11 -2.76 -5.20
C GLN A 33 -9.76 -2.31 -3.89
N LYS A 34 -10.35 -3.23 -3.14
CA LYS A 34 -11.03 -2.93 -1.88
C LYS A 34 -10.22 -3.49 -0.72
N TRP A 35 -10.07 -2.67 0.31
CA TRP A 35 -9.21 -2.96 1.44
C TRP A 35 -9.94 -2.74 2.75
N GLN A 36 -9.79 -3.68 3.66
CA GLN A 36 -10.20 -3.52 5.04
C GLN A 36 -8.99 -3.10 5.87
N LEU A 37 -9.10 -1.96 6.54
CA LEU A 37 -8.04 -1.46 7.40
C LEU A 37 -8.31 -1.90 8.82
N LYS A 38 -7.38 -2.66 9.40
CA LYS A 38 -7.46 -3.13 10.79
C LYS A 38 -6.39 -2.44 11.61
N LYS A 39 -6.79 -1.76 12.67
CA LYS A 39 -5.88 -1.05 13.56
C LYS A 39 -5.69 -1.86 14.84
N ASP A 40 -4.43 -2.05 15.25
CA ASP A 40 -4.13 -2.74 16.49
C ASP A 40 -4.11 -1.77 17.70
N SER A 41 -3.84 -2.28 18.90
CA SER A 41 -3.85 -1.47 20.13
C SER A 41 -2.73 -0.44 20.17
N VAL A 42 -1.66 -0.64 19.43
CA VAL A 42 -0.52 0.28 19.34
C VAL A 42 -0.79 1.40 18.33
N GLY A 43 -1.67 1.14 17.35
CA GLY A 43 -2.00 2.08 16.29
C GLY A 43 -1.47 1.70 14.93
N TYR A 44 -0.84 0.54 14.79
CA TYR A 44 -0.45 0.02 13.48
C TYR A 44 -1.66 -0.42 12.69
N ILE A 45 -1.60 -0.19 11.38
CA ILE A 45 -2.65 -0.58 10.44
C ILE A 45 -2.19 -1.77 9.62
N THR A 46 -3.07 -2.76 9.46
CA THR A 46 -2.94 -3.85 8.51
C THR A 46 -3.95 -3.63 7.40
N PHE A 47 -3.51 -3.68 6.14
CA PHE A 47 -4.39 -3.58 4.98
C PHE A 47 -4.73 -4.98 4.50
N ILE A 48 -5.98 -5.38 4.63
CA ILE A 48 -6.46 -6.69 4.17
C ILE A 48 -7.22 -6.53 2.87
N ASN A 49 -6.77 -7.20 1.82
CA ASN A 49 -7.46 -7.17 0.54
C ASN A 49 -8.77 -7.94 0.61
N VAL A 50 -9.87 -7.32 0.17
CA VAL A 50 -11.20 -7.94 0.23
C VAL A 50 -11.29 -9.17 -0.67
N GLY A 51 -10.61 -9.14 -1.81
CA GLY A 51 -10.65 -10.27 -2.75
C GLY A 51 -9.89 -11.50 -2.29
N SER A 52 -8.72 -11.30 -1.70
CA SER A 52 -7.81 -12.41 -1.33
C SER A 52 -7.81 -12.74 0.16
N ASN A 53 -8.25 -11.82 1.00
CA ASN A 53 -8.13 -11.89 2.46
C ASN A 53 -6.66 -11.92 2.93
N LYS A 54 -5.75 -11.40 2.12
CA LYS A 54 -4.32 -11.32 2.42
C LYS A 54 -3.91 -9.90 2.78
N ALA A 55 -2.79 -9.79 3.49
CA ALA A 55 -2.28 -8.52 4.00
C ALA A 55 -1.25 -7.91 3.06
N LEU A 56 -1.24 -6.57 3.01
CA LEU A 56 -0.20 -5.80 2.34
C LEU A 56 1.12 -6.02 3.07
N ASP A 57 2.16 -6.41 2.35
CA ASP A 57 3.38 -6.99 2.93
C ASP A 57 4.62 -6.49 2.19
N VAL A 58 5.63 -6.07 2.94
CA VAL A 58 6.94 -5.75 2.37
C VAL A 58 7.66 -7.05 2.05
N SER A 59 7.96 -7.26 0.77
CA SER A 59 8.59 -8.48 0.28
C SER A 59 9.83 -8.86 1.11
N ASN A 60 9.80 -10.07 1.70
CA ASN A 60 10.88 -10.61 2.52
C ASN A 60 11.32 -9.72 3.69
N ALA A 61 10.45 -8.80 4.14
CA ALA A 61 10.77 -7.82 5.18
C ALA A 61 12.05 -7.02 4.87
N THR A 62 12.38 -6.86 3.59
CA THR A 62 13.61 -6.17 3.16
C THR A 62 13.35 -4.67 3.07
N VAL A 63 14.14 -3.88 3.80
CA VAL A 63 14.02 -2.42 3.85
C VAL A 63 15.11 -1.78 3.01
N ARG A 64 14.73 -1.32 1.81
CA ARG A 64 15.59 -0.54 0.92
C ARG A 64 14.74 0.16 -0.12
N ASN A 65 15.31 1.15 -0.80
CA ASN A 65 14.63 1.79 -1.91
C ASN A 65 14.33 0.76 -3.01
N GLY A 66 13.07 0.71 -3.41
CA GLY A 66 12.63 -0.21 -4.45
C GLY A 66 12.21 -1.58 -3.97
N SER A 67 12.23 -1.86 -2.65
CA SER A 67 11.69 -3.13 -2.14
C SER A 67 10.25 -3.30 -2.60
N ASN A 68 9.93 -4.49 -3.11
CA ASN A 68 8.60 -4.75 -3.62
C ASN A 68 7.55 -4.86 -2.50
N ILE A 69 6.34 -4.47 -2.82
CA ILE A 69 5.18 -4.65 -1.95
C ILE A 69 4.25 -5.64 -2.65
N TRP A 70 3.83 -6.64 -1.92
CA TRP A 70 2.91 -7.66 -2.40
C TRP A 70 1.87 -7.96 -1.34
N GLN A 71 0.95 -8.87 -1.61
CA GLN A 71 0.10 -9.45 -0.59
C GLN A 71 0.68 -10.76 -0.09
N TYR A 72 0.46 -11.04 1.17
CA TYR A 72 0.89 -12.29 1.79
C TYR A 72 -0.08 -12.67 2.90
N GLU A 73 -0.14 -13.96 3.23
CA GLU A 73 -0.97 -14.43 4.34
C GLU A 73 -0.73 -13.56 5.58
N SER A 74 -1.82 -13.12 6.22
CA SER A 74 -1.73 -12.25 7.40
C SER A 74 -1.05 -13.00 8.56
N ASN A 75 0.07 -12.46 9.05
CA ASN A 75 0.88 -13.15 10.05
C ASN A 75 1.30 -12.26 11.23
N GLY A 76 0.82 -11.01 11.29
CA GLY A 76 1.10 -10.11 12.40
C GLY A 76 2.52 -9.58 12.50
N THR A 77 3.36 -9.77 11.47
CA THR A 77 4.74 -9.26 11.47
C THR A 77 4.79 -7.78 11.11
N TYR A 78 5.90 -7.12 11.42
CA TYR A 78 6.08 -5.71 11.09
C TYR A 78 6.12 -5.44 9.58
N ALA A 79 6.47 -6.44 8.75
CA ALA A 79 6.38 -6.30 7.30
C ALA A 79 4.97 -5.98 6.81
N GLN A 80 3.95 -6.29 7.63
CA GLN A 80 2.54 -6.11 7.32
C GLN A 80 1.89 -4.97 8.11
N LYS A 81 2.69 -4.19 8.83
CA LYS A 81 2.19 -3.12 9.69
C LYS A 81 2.63 -1.76 9.18
N TRP A 82 1.70 -0.83 9.20
CA TRP A 82 1.86 0.51 8.64
C TRP A 82 1.33 1.56 9.59
N ILE A 83 1.87 2.77 9.49
CA ILE A 83 1.40 3.92 10.26
C ILE A 83 0.89 4.95 9.25
N ALA A 84 -0.35 5.39 9.41
CA ALA A 84 -0.90 6.46 8.58
C ALA A 84 -0.47 7.81 9.16
N LYS A 85 0.32 8.55 8.39
CA LYS A 85 0.74 9.90 8.73
C LYS A 85 -0.07 10.89 7.92
N LYS A 86 -0.76 11.81 8.60
CA LYS A 86 -1.53 12.86 7.92
C LYS A 86 -0.60 14.02 7.54
N ASN A 87 -0.64 14.38 6.26
CA ASN A 87 0.12 15.51 5.74
C ASN A 87 -0.68 16.81 5.88
N THR A 88 0.00 17.95 5.76
CA THR A 88 -0.64 19.27 5.88
C THR A 88 -1.67 19.55 4.80
N ASP A 89 -1.53 18.92 3.64
CA ASP A 89 -2.47 19.05 2.52
C ASP A 89 -3.69 18.11 2.64
N GLY A 90 -3.79 17.36 3.72
CA GLY A 90 -4.89 16.42 3.96
C GLY A 90 -4.67 15.01 3.41
N SER A 91 -3.60 14.79 2.64
CA SER A 91 -3.25 13.45 2.17
C SER A 91 -2.65 12.60 3.28
N LEU A 92 -2.52 11.30 3.02
CA LEU A 92 -1.91 10.34 3.93
C LEU A 92 -0.64 9.76 3.32
N THR A 93 0.37 9.57 4.16
CA THR A 93 1.57 8.81 3.85
C THR A 93 1.56 7.56 4.73
N PHE A 94 1.78 6.40 4.14
CA PHE A 94 1.79 5.13 4.88
C PHE A 94 3.22 4.71 5.16
N VAL A 95 3.60 4.84 6.43
CA VAL A 95 4.96 4.59 6.91
C VAL A 95 5.09 3.13 7.30
N SER A 96 6.18 2.48 6.89
CA SER A 96 6.45 1.10 7.27
C SER A 96 6.80 0.98 8.75
N ALA A 97 6.23 -0.03 9.42
CA ALA A 97 6.62 -0.35 10.80
C ALA A 97 8.03 -0.96 10.90
N LEU A 98 8.58 -1.42 9.77
CA LEU A 98 9.96 -1.94 9.74
C LEU A 98 11.00 -0.84 9.90
N ASP A 99 10.73 0.35 9.32
CA ASP A 99 11.65 1.50 9.38
C ASP A 99 10.86 2.77 9.07
N ALA A 100 10.83 3.69 10.03
CA ALA A 100 10.05 4.92 9.95
C ALA A 100 10.49 5.88 8.83
N ASN A 101 11.66 5.65 8.22
CA ASN A 101 12.15 6.46 7.10
C ASN A 101 11.63 5.99 5.75
N TYR A 102 10.93 4.85 5.70
CA TYR A 102 10.46 4.23 4.45
C TYR A 102 8.94 4.18 4.40
N VAL A 103 8.41 4.46 3.23
CA VAL A 103 6.96 4.62 3.02
C VAL A 103 6.50 3.92 1.74
N LEU A 104 5.19 3.74 1.63
CA LEU A 104 4.53 3.26 0.42
C LEU A 104 4.70 4.29 -0.69
N ASP A 105 5.12 3.85 -1.87
CA ASP A 105 5.57 4.72 -2.96
C ASP A 105 5.18 4.17 -4.33
N ILE A 106 4.68 5.04 -5.20
CA ILE A 106 4.42 4.68 -6.60
C ILE A 106 5.73 4.80 -7.36
N ASN A 107 6.20 3.69 -7.93
CA ASN A 107 7.47 3.65 -8.66
C ASN A 107 7.55 4.76 -9.71
N ALA A 108 8.62 5.55 -9.66
CA ALA A 108 8.89 6.69 -10.54
C ALA A 108 7.78 7.76 -10.52
N GLY A 109 6.84 7.71 -9.59
CA GLY A 109 5.72 8.64 -9.51
C GLY A 109 4.76 8.57 -10.69
N LYS A 110 4.82 7.53 -11.50
CA LYS A 110 3.99 7.40 -12.70
C LYS A 110 2.62 6.83 -12.37
N VAL A 111 1.57 7.60 -12.62
CA VAL A 111 0.19 7.21 -12.34
C VAL A 111 -0.43 6.65 -13.61
N ILE A 112 -0.10 5.41 -13.92
CA ILE A 112 -0.58 4.65 -15.07
C ILE A 112 -0.95 3.24 -14.63
N ASN A 113 -1.77 2.54 -15.43
CA ASN A 113 -2.11 1.15 -15.15
C ASN A 113 -0.85 0.28 -15.05
N TRP A 114 -0.86 -0.65 -14.11
CA TRP A 114 0.19 -1.63 -13.83
C TRP A 114 1.48 -1.05 -13.25
N GLN A 115 1.49 0.24 -12.90
CA GLN A 115 2.68 0.81 -12.27
C GLN A 115 2.88 0.18 -10.89
N ASN A 116 4.09 -0.27 -10.63
CA ASN A 116 4.42 -0.97 -9.40
C ASN A 116 4.35 -0.05 -8.17
N ILE A 117 3.97 -0.63 -7.05
CA ILE A 117 4.06 0.00 -5.73
C ILE A 117 5.24 -0.63 -5.01
N GLN A 118 6.02 0.20 -4.38
CA GLN A 118 7.27 -0.19 -3.73
C GLN A 118 7.41 0.47 -2.36
N LEU A 119 8.41 0.05 -1.62
CA LEU A 119 8.91 0.76 -0.46
C LEU A 119 10.00 1.72 -0.92
N TYR A 120 9.98 2.95 -0.41
CA TYR A 120 10.98 3.94 -0.77
C TYR A 120 11.18 4.93 0.37
N LYS A 121 12.37 5.50 0.46
CA LYS A 121 12.68 6.50 1.46
C LYS A 121 11.71 7.68 1.35
N SER A 122 11.19 8.14 2.48
CA SER A 122 10.26 9.27 2.54
C SER A 122 10.89 10.53 1.95
N ASN A 123 10.21 11.15 0.97
CA ASN A 123 10.72 12.33 0.29
C ASN A 123 9.67 13.41 0.06
N GLY A 124 8.46 13.24 0.59
CA GLY A 124 7.39 14.24 0.50
C GLY A 124 6.77 14.42 -0.88
N THR A 125 7.09 13.57 -1.85
CA THR A 125 6.52 13.66 -3.21
C THR A 125 5.10 13.12 -3.27
N ASN A 126 4.38 13.47 -4.34
CA ASN A 126 3.02 12.98 -4.57
C ASN A 126 2.94 11.47 -4.81
N ALA A 127 4.04 10.84 -5.21
CA ALA A 127 4.13 9.38 -5.32
C ALA A 127 3.89 8.67 -3.98
N GLN A 128 4.06 9.39 -2.88
CA GLN A 128 3.96 8.86 -1.51
C GLN A 128 2.70 9.36 -0.79
N LYS A 129 1.79 9.97 -1.51
CA LYS A 129 0.57 10.56 -0.94
C LYS A 129 -0.66 9.82 -1.45
N PHE A 130 -1.53 9.46 -0.52
CA PHE A 130 -2.72 8.68 -0.79
C PHE A 130 -3.94 9.29 -0.11
N LYS A 131 -5.12 8.85 -0.53
CA LYS A 131 -6.38 9.24 0.05
C LYS A 131 -7.21 7.98 0.31
N LEU A 132 -7.84 7.93 1.46
CA LEU A 132 -8.79 6.86 1.78
C LEU A 132 -10.20 7.32 1.42
N THR A 133 -10.92 6.47 0.73
CA THR A 133 -12.34 6.68 0.42
C THR A 133 -13.12 5.50 0.97
N LYS A 134 -14.12 5.80 1.81
CA LYS A 134 -15.00 4.76 2.35
C LYS A 134 -15.98 4.31 1.27
N ILE A 135 -16.15 3.02 1.16
CA ILE A 135 -17.07 2.42 0.21
C ILE A 135 -18.25 1.76 0.90
#